data_c25c993f065a173702a162dd6698e1a9
#
_entry.id   c25c993f065a173702a162dd6698e1a9
#
_cell.length_a   1.000
_cell.length_b   1.000
_cell.length_c   1.000
_cell.angle_alpha   90.00
_cell.angle_beta   90.00
_cell.angle_gamma   90.00
#
_symmetry.space_group_name_H-M   'P 1'
#
loop_
_entity.id
_entity.type
_entity.pdbx_description
1 polymer ?
#
loop_
_entity_poly.entity_id
_entity_poly.type
_entity_poly.pdbx_seq_one_letter_code
_entity_poly.pdbx_strand_id
1 'polypeptide(L)'
;METGIGAWSYAAFERAMREGIGRDGRHLYPAFPYTAFTRISDADMQALYAFLMSQAQVKATPPANRMTFPFNIRPLMAGWNLLFLTPGQLQAEAGQSPQWNRGRYLVEGLGHCGACHTPRNLLGAEKGGAATLAGGVADGWEAPALTALSKAPIPWSEDELYTYLRTGFSRFHGTAAGPMAPVVQELAHLPDADIRAMAIYLASFAGPASADASAVAATLEAKAEASLRPMDSVGGRLFEGACSA
;
A
#
# COMPACT_ATOMS: atom_id res chain seq x y z
N MET A 1 -18.53 -6.40 -22.25
CA MET A 1 -19.57 -6.51 -21.20
C MET A 1 -19.64 -7.91 -20.59
N GLU A 2 -19.36 -8.98 -21.33
CA GLU A 2 -19.60 -10.35 -20.87
C GLU A 2 -18.59 -10.87 -19.83
N THR A 3 -17.37 -10.35 -19.81
CA THR A 3 -16.26 -10.90 -18.99
C THR A 3 -15.77 -9.99 -17.89
N GLY A 4 -16.24 -8.74 -17.83
CA GLY A 4 -15.82 -7.72 -16.84
C GLY A 4 -16.99 -7.21 -16.01
N ILE A 5 -16.76 -6.07 -15.35
CA ILE A 5 -17.74 -5.41 -14.48
C ILE A 5 -18.71 -4.50 -15.23
N GLY A 6 -18.57 -4.31 -16.54
CA GLY A 6 -19.34 -3.35 -17.34
C GLY A 6 -20.85 -3.53 -17.35
N ALA A 7 -21.36 -4.70 -16.91
CA ALA A 7 -22.79 -4.97 -16.75
C ALA A 7 -23.21 -5.08 -15.27
N TRP A 8 -22.36 -4.65 -14.33
CA TRP A 8 -22.67 -4.70 -12.91
C TRP A 8 -23.49 -3.48 -12.52
N SER A 9 -24.51 -3.68 -11.68
CA SER A 9 -25.16 -2.57 -10.99
C SER A 9 -24.25 -2.00 -9.90
N TYR A 10 -24.49 -0.76 -9.48
CA TYR A 10 -23.79 -0.16 -8.35
C TYR A 10 -23.84 -1.07 -7.10
N ALA A 11 -25.01 -1.60 -6.77
CA ALA A 11 -25.17 -2.48 -5.60
C ALA A 11 -24.33 -3.77 -5.71
N ALA A 12 -24.17 -4.35 -6.92
CA ALA A 12 -23.31 -5.51 -7.11
C ALA A 12 -21.83 -5.15 -7.00
N PHE A 13 -21.44 -3.99 -7.51
CA PHE A 13 -20.08 -3.45 -7.39
C PHE A 13 -19.74 -3.15 -5.93
N GLU A 14 -20.59 -2.39 -5.24
CA GLU A 14 -20.41 -2.03 -3.84
C GLU A 14 -20.28 -3.28 -2.94
N ARG A 15 -21.14 -4.27 -3.13
CA ARG A 15 -21.05 -5.54 -2.40
C ARG A 15 -19.72 -6.26 -2.64
N ALA A 16 -19.22 -6.25 -3.87
CA ALA A 16 -17.92 -6.85 -4.16
C ALA A 16 -16.78 -6.09 -3.47
N MET A 17 -16.84 -4.76 -3.48
CA MET A 17 -15.84 -3.90 -2.87
C MET A 17 -15.85 -3.97 -1.33
N ARG A 18 -17.03 -4.07 -0.70
CA ARG A 18 -17.15 -4.02 0.76
C ARG A 18 -17.15 -5.39 1.43
N GLU A 19 -17.73 -6.40 0.77
CA GLU A 19 -17.99 -7.70 1.37
C GLU A 19 -17.22 -8.84 0.69
N GLY A 20 -16.54 -8.54 -0.44
CA GLY A 20 -15.86 -9.57 -1.22
C GLY A 20 -16.84 -10.58 -1.84
N ILE A 21 -18.06 -10.14 -2.21
CA ILE A 21 -19.06 -10.99 -2.85
C ILE A 21 -19.35 -10.48 -4.26
N GLY A 22 -18.99 -11.28 -5.26
CA GLY A 22 -19.20 -10.96 -6.66
C GLY A 22 -20.68 -10.89 -7.06
N ARG A 23 -20.95 -10.39 -8.28
CA ARG A 23 -22.31 -10.25 -8.83
C ARG A 23 -23.09 -11.56 -8.80
N ASP A 24 -22.43 -12.67 -9.05
CA ASP A 24 -22.99 -14.02 -9.08
C ASP A 24 -23.11 -14.68 -7.69
N GLY A 25 -22.87 -13.94 -6.61
CA GLY A 25 -22.92 -14.43 -5.23
C GLY A 25 -21.69 -15.21 -4.77
N ARG A 26 -20.68 -15.40 -5.64
CA ARG A 26 -19.45 -16.09 -5.24
C ARG A 26 -18.56 -15.20 -4.41
N HIS A 27 -17.98 -15.76 -3.34
CA HIS A 27 -16.97 -15.08 -2.55
C HIS A 27 -15.70 -14.83 -3.40
N LEU A 28 -15.14 -13.63 -3.26
CA LEU A 28 -13.86 -13.24 -3.84
C LEU A 28 -12.73 -13.66 -2.90
N TYR A 29 -11.53 -13.81 -3.44
CA TYR A 29 -10.34 -14.00 -2.62
C TYR A 29 -9.81 -12.65 -2.12
N PRO A 30 -9.25 -12.60 -0.90
CA PRO A 30 -8.74 -11.35 -0.31
C PRO A 30 -7.45 -10.82 -0.96
N ALA A 31 -6.98 -11.45 -2.03
CA ALA A 31 -6.04 -10.83 -2.97
C ALA A 31 -6.64 -9.57 -3.64
N PHE A 32 -7.97 -9.53 -3.80
CA PHE A 32 -8.71 -8.30 -4.00
C PHE A 32 -8.99 -7.70 -2.62
N PRO A 33 -8.42 -6.52 -2.26
CA PRO A 33 -8.33 -6.06 -0.87
C PRO A 33 -9.64 -5.46 -0.34
N TYR A 34 -10.75 -6.21 -0.44
CA TYR A 34 -12.05 -5.76 0.08
C TYR A 34 -12.06 -5.53 1.59
N THR A 35 -11.13 -6.13 2.34
CA THR A 35 -10.92 -5.85 3.76
C THR A 35 -10.48 -4.41 4.05
N ALA A 36 -9.83 -3.77 3.07
CA ALA A 36 -9.53 -2.34 3.10
C ALA A 36 -10.65 -1.52 2.44
N PHE A 37 -11.14 -1.96 1.29
CA PHE A 37 -12.15 -1.22 0.53
C PHE A 37 -13.51 -1.10 1.24
N THR A 38 -13.82 -1.97 2.19
CA THR A 38 -14.99 -1.81 3.05
C THR A 38 -14.99 -0.47 3.82
N ARG A 39 -13.81 0.12 4.04
CA ARG A 39 -13.57 1.38 4.77
C ARG A 39 -13.84 2.63 3.95
N ILE A 40 -14.00 2.51 2.62
CA ILE A 40 -14.19 3.64 1.70
C ILE A 40 -15.55 4.29 1.95
N SER A 41 -15.62 5.63 1.85
CA SER A 41 -16.86 6.39 1.94
C SER A 41 -17.83 6.07 0.80
N ASP A 42 -19.13 6.29 0.99
CA ASP A 42 -20.12 6.09 -0.08
C ASP A 42 -19.87 7.02 -1.27
N ALA A 43 -19.44 8.25 -1.00
CA ALA A 43 -19.12 9.22 -2.04
C ALA A 43 -17.97 8.74 -2.94
N ASP A 44 -16.87 8.25 -2.34
CA ASP A 44 -15.73 7.76 -3.10
C ASP A 44 -16.06 6.43 -3.80
N MET A 45 -16.88 5.57 -3.19
CA MET A 45 -17.35 4.33 -3.81
C MET A 45 -18.18 4.60 -5.06
N GLN A 46 -19.08 5.58 -5.00
CA GLN A 46 -19.89 6.03 -6.14
C GLN A 46 -19.02 6.65 -7.24
N ALA A 47 -18.08 7.51 -6.85
CA ALA A 47 -17.16 8.14 -7.79
C ALA A 47 -16.29 7.09 -8.51
N LEU A 48 -15.75 6.10 -7.78
CA LEU A 48 -14.98 5.01 -8.34
C LEU A 48 -15.82 4.16 -9.32
N TYR A 49 -17.06 3.84 -8.94
CA TYR A 49 -17.97 3.13 -9.83
C TYR A 49 -18.24 3.93 -11.11
N ALA A 50 -18.57 5.20 -10.99
CA ALA A 50 -18.83 6.06 -12.15
C ALA A 50 -17.61 6.16 -13.07
N PHE A 51 -16.41 6.31 -12.50
CA PHE A 51 -15.16 6.32 -13.25
C PHE A 51 -14.94 5.01 -14.01
N LEU A 52 -15.06 3.86 -13.36
CA LEU A 52 -14.85 2.57 -13.99
C LEU A 52 -15.88 2.29 -15.09
N MET A 53 -17.15 2.70 -14.89
CA MET A 53 -18.19 2.53 -15.90
C MET A 53 -18.04 3.47 -17.11
N SER A 54 -17.31 4.58 -16.97
CA SER A 54 -16.99 5.49 -18.07
C SER A 54 -15.83 5.02 -18.95
N GLN A 55 -15.07 4.01 -18.54
CA GLN A 55 -13.92 3.52 -19.29
C GLN A 55 -14.31 2.78 -20.56
N ALA A 56 -13.44 2.82 -21.56
CA ALA A 56 -13.61 2.07 -22.79
C ALA A 56 -13.69 0.56 -22.50
N GLN A 57 -14.63 -0.10 -23.14
CA GLN A 57 -14.83 -1.54 -22.96
C GLN A 57 -13.69 -2.34 -23.59
N VAL A 58 -13.07 -3.21 -22.81
CA VAL A 58 -12.05 -4.14 -23.27
C VAL A 58 -12.64 -5.56 -23.33
N LYS A 59 -12.58 -6.20 -24.50
CA LYS A 59 -12.97 -7.60 -24.65
C LYS A 59 -11.77 -8.47 -24.28
N ALA A 60 -11.77 -9.01 -23.08
CA ALA A 60 -10.73 -9.91 -22.61
C ALA A 60 -11.35 -11.10 -21.84
N THR A 61 -10.73 -12.25 -21.95
CA THR A 61 -11.10 -13.42 -21.14
C THR A 61 -10.07 -13.55 -20.03
N PRO A 62 -10.46 -13.33 -18.75
CA PRO A 62 -9.53 -13.47 -17.66
C PRO A 62 -9.05 -14.93 -17.53
N PRO A 63 -7.78 -15.15 -17.14
CA PRO A 63 -7.28 -16.51 -16.93
C PRO A 63 -8.06 -17.20 -15.80
N ALA A 64 -8.20 -18.53 -15.93
CA ALA A 64 -8.83 -19.33 -14.89
C ALA A 64 -8.00 -19.28 -13.59
N ASN A 65 -8.70 -19.24 -12.46
CA ASN A 65 -8.07 -19.32 -11.15
C ASN A 65 -7.40 -20.70 -10.95
N ARG A 66 -6.12 -20.68 -10.53
CA ARG A 66 -5.29 -21.89 -10.34
C ARG A 66 -4.93 -22.14 -8.88
N MET A 67 -5.79 -21.69 -7.94
CA MET A 67 -5.57 -21.95 -6.52
C MET A 67 -5.52 -23.45 -6.23
N THR A 68 -4.56 -23.86 -5.39
CA THR A 68 -4.41 -25.24 -4.94
C THR A 68 -5.43 -25.58 -3.85
N PHE A 69 -5.76 -26.89 -3.70
CA PHE A 69 -6.57 -27.38 -2.59
C PHE A 69 -5.86 -27.09 -1.23
N PRO A 70 -6.59 -26.67 -0.20
CA PRO A 70 -8.02 -26.42 -0.11
C PRO A 70 -8.48 -25.00 -0.51
N PHE A 71 -7.56 -24.12 -0.90
CA PHE A 71 -7.83 -22.71 -1.21
C PHE A 71 -8.69 -22.50 -2.47
N ASN A 72 -8.85 -23.52 -3.31
CA ASN A 72 -9.75 -23.51 -4.45
C ASN A 72 -11.24 -23.69 -4.07
N ILE A 73 -11.55 -24.01 -2.80
CA ILE A 73 -12.92 -24.16 -2.30
C ILE A 73 -13.45 -22.79 -1.88
N ARG A 74 -14.04 -22.04 -2.84
CA ARG A 74 -14.55 -20.67 -2.60
C ARG A 74 -15.53 -20.52 -1.44
N PRO A 75 -16.47 -21.46 -1.15
CA PRO A 75 -17.33 -21.33 0.02
C PRO A 75 -16.61 -21.19 1.35
N LEU A 76 -15.37 -21.67 1.47
CA LEU A 76 -14.55 -21.46 2.68
C LEU A 76 -14.25 -19.97 2.94
N MET A 77 -14.32 -19.13 1.91
CA MET A 77 -14.14 -17.67 2.06
C MET A 77 -15.27 -17.03 2.87
N ALA A 78 -16.45 -17.62 2.96
CA ALA A 78 -17.51 -17.14 3.86
C ALA A 78 -17.06 -17.24 5.34
N GLY A 79 -16.48 -18.37 5.73
CA GLY A 79 -15.91 -18.55 7.07
C GLY A 79 -14.69 -17.64 7.32
N TRP A 80 -13.85 -17.45 6.29
CA TRP A 80 -12.73 -16.53 6.37
C TRP A 80 -13.21 -15.07 6.58
N ASN A 81 -14.23 -14.63 5.84
CA ASN A 81 -14.83 -13.30 6.01
C ASN A 81 -15.43 -13.12 7.42
N LEU A 82 -16.10 -14.13 7.94
CA LEU A 82 -16.65 -14.09 9.30
C LEU A 82 -15.56 -13.85 10.36
N LEU A 83 -14.35 -14.37 10.14
CA LEU A 83 -13.23 -14.24 11.07
C LEU A 83 -12.40 -12.96 10.90
N PHE A 84 -12.28 -12.45 9.66
CA PHE A 84 -11.27 -11.46 9.34
C PHE A 84 -11.80 -10.20 8.62
N LEU A 85 -13.02 -10.19 8.11
CA LEU A 85 -13.63 -9.00 7.56
C LEU A 85 -14.38 -8.26 8.67
N THR A 86 -13.99 -7.02 8.91
CA THR A 86 -14.76 -6.09 9.76
C THR A 86 -15.43 -5.08 8.83
N PRO A 87 -16.72 -5.27 8.50
CA PRO A 87 -17.42 -4.39 7.58
C PRO A 87 -17.63 -2.99 8.19
N GLY A 88 -17.57 -1.98 7.36
CA GLY A 88 -17.95 -0.63 7.72
C GLY A 88 -16.96 0.43 7.28
N GLN A 89 -17.49 1.62 7.04
CA GLN A 89 -16.72 2.79 6.65
C GLN A 89 -15.83 3.26 7.80
N LEU A 90 -14.66 3.76 7.47
CA LEU A 90 -13.74 4.31 8.46
C LEU A 90 -14.33 5.61 9.03
N GLN A 91 -14.51 5.65 10.33
CA GLN A 91 -14.92 6.84 11.04
C GLN A 91 -13.72 7.67 11.45
N ALA A 92 -13.86 9.00 11.41
CA ALA A 92 -12.82 9.89 11.91
C ALA A 92 -12.56 9.63 13.40
N GLU A 93 -11.30 9.60 13.78
CA GLU A 93 -10.88 9.42 15.17
C GLU A 93 -10.94 10.77 15.90
N ALA A 94 -11.75 10.82 16.95
CA ALA A 94 -11.88 12.00 17.78
C ALA A 94 -10.55 12.32 18.48
N GLY A 95 -10.14 13.59 18.47
CA GLY A 95 -8.87 14.02 19.05
C GLY A 95 -7.69 14.03 18.08
N GLN A 96 -7.83 13.43 16.90
CA GLN A 96 -6.83 13.54 15.83
C GLN A 96 -7.12 14.71 14.87
N SER A 97 -6.08 15.23 14.24
CA SER A 97 -6.24 16.31 13.27
C SER A 97 -7.01 15.85 12.01
N PRO A 98 -7.65 16.78 11.29
CA PRO A 98 -8.28 16.46 10.00
C PRO A 98 -7.30 15.83 9.01
N GLN A 99 -6.05 16.31 8.97
CA GLN A 99 -5.02 15.77 8.10
C GLN A 99 -4.65 14.33 8.48
N TRP A 100 -4.49 14.05 9.77
CA TRP A 100 -4.23 12.70 10.24
C TRP A 100 -5.36 11.73 9.86
N ASN A 101 -6.62 12.16 10.08
CA ASN A 101 -7.79 11.37 9.72
C ASN A 101 -7.89 11.15 8.20
N ARG A 102 -7.55 12.16 7.39
CA ARG A 102 -7.47 12.02 5.93
C ARG A 102 -6.38 11.02 5.53
N GLY A 103 -5.20 11.11 6.14
CA GLY A 103 -4.10 10.19 5.93
C GLY A 103 -4.46 8.74 6.28
N ARG A 104 -5.10 8.55 7.43
CA ARG A 104 -5.62 7.25 7.85
C ARG A 104 -6.58 6.67 6.82
N TYR A 105 -7.52 7.46 6.35
CA TYR A 105 -8.49 7.05 5.34
C TYR A 105 -7.81 6.60 4.04
N LEU A 106 -6.83 7.37 3.57
CA LEU A 106 -6.08 7.03 2.37
C LEU A 106 -5.22 5.78 2.55
N VAL A 107 -4.51 5.65 3.65
CA VAL A 107 -3.58 4.54 3.91
C VAL A 107 -4.32 3.23 4.20
N GLU A 108 -5.37 3.27 5.04
CA GLU A 108 -6.09 2.07 5.45
C GLU A 108 -7.21 1.64 4.50
N GLY A 109 -7.75 2.58 3.71
CA GLY A 109 -8.84 2.35 2.77
C GLY A 109 -8.34 2.27 1.32
N LEU A 110 -8.26 3.44 0.65
CA LEU A 110 -7.98 3.52 -0.78
C LEU A 110 -6.61 2.97 -1.17
N GLY A 111 -5.58 3.31 -0.39
CA GLY A 111 -4.19 2.89 -0.66
C GLY A 111 -3.86 1.49 -0.14
N HIS A 112 -4.67 0.92 0.76
CA HIS A 112 -4.51 -0.41 1.37
C HIS A 112 -3.05 -0.82 1.69
N CYS A 113 -2.26 0.12 2.20
CA CYS A 113 -0.83 -0.04 2.44
C CYS A 113 -0.52 -1.24 3.36
N GLY A 114 -1.43 -1.55 4.29
CA GLY A 114 -1.37 -2.73 5.15
C GLY A 114 -1.28 -4.04 4.39
N ALA A 115 -1.82 -4.13 3.17
CA ALA A 115 -1.78 -5.35 2.37
C ALA A 115 -0.36 -5.87 2.11
N CYS A 116 0.62 -4.97 2.02
CA CYS A 116 2.04 -5.30 1.87
C CYS A 116 2.82 -5.09 3.17
N HIS A 117 2.53 -4.00 3.91
CA HIS A 117 3.30 -3.58 5.08
C HIS A 117 2.82 -4.16 6.41
N THR A 118 1.84 -5.07 6.43
CA THR A 118 1.39 -5.76 7.64
C THR A 118 1.63 -7.26 7.53
N PRO A 119 2.22 -7.91 8.56
CA PRO A 119 2.44 -9.35 8.51
C PRO A 119 1.11 -10.10 8.48
N ARG A 120 1.11 -11.26 7.81
CA ARG A 120 -0.08 -12.11 7.71
C ARG A 120 -0.05 -13.26 8.70
N ASN A 121 -1.22 -13.72 9.10
CA ASN A 121 -1.39 -14.93 9.88
C ASN A 121 -1.36 -16.20 8.98
N LEU A 122 -1.48 -17.39 9.57
CA LEU A 122 -1.45 -18.65 8.83
C LEU A 122 -2.61 -18.81 7.83
N LEU A 123 -3.69 -18.04 7.97
CA LEU A 123 -4.84 -18.04 7.07
C LEU A 123 -4.78 -16.90 6.05
N GLY A 124 -3.64 -16.21 5.96
CA GLY A 124 -3.40 -15.15 4.98
C GLY A 124 -4.02 -13.79 5.32
N ALA A 125 -4.68 -13.64 6.47
CA ALA A 125 -5.24 -12.37 6.91
C ALA A 125 -4.16 -11.46 7.53
N GLU A 126 -4.29 -10.16 7.34
CA GLU A 126 -3.44 -9.17 7.99
C GLU A 126 -3.60 -9.25 9.52
N LYS A 127 -2.49 -9.17 10.23
CA LYS A 127 -2.49 -9.10 11.70
C LYS A 127 -2.86 -7.67 12.13
N GLY A 128 -3.73 -7.57 13.14
CA GLY A 128 -4.14 -6.28 13.68
C GLY A 128 -3.33 -5.82 14.89
N GLY A 129 -3.74 -4.70 15.47
CA GLY A 129 -3.14 -4.12 16.67
C GLY A 129 -1.69 -3.69 16.46
N ALA A 130 -0.80 -4.04 17.37
CA ALA A 130 0.62 -3.70 17.30
C ALA A 130 1.37 -4.24 16.06
N ALA A 131 0.78 -5.18 15.33
CA ALA A 131 1.36 -5.72 14.11
C ALA A 131 0.95 -4.93 12.84
N THR A 132 0.03 -3.97 12.96
CA THR A 132 -0.36 -3.12 11.83
C THR A 132 0.85 -2.33 11.34
N LEU A 133 1.12 -2.37 10.03
CA LEU A 133 2.26 -1.74 9.39
C LEU A 133 3.64 -2.17 9.93
N ALA A 134 3.73 -3.31 10.60
CA ALA A 134 4.97 -3.83 11.19
C ALA A 134 5.86 -4.60 10.19
N GLY A 135 5.64 -4.40 8.89
CA GLY A 135 6.36 -5.04 7.81
C GLY A 135 5.68 -6.31 7.30
N GLY A 136 6.04 -6.75 6.11
CA GLY A 136 5.45 -7.93 5.48
C GLY A 136 6.26 -8.42 4.29
N VAL A 137 5.61 -9.22 3.44
CA VAL A 137 6.18 -9.71 2.19
C VAL A 137 5.13 -9.55 1.08
N ALA A 138 5.53 -8.97 -0.04
CA ALA A 138 4.71 -8.82 -1.24
C ALA A 138 5.50 -9.25 -2.47
N ASP A 139 4.97 -10.17 -3.25
CA ASP A 139 5.61 -10.69 -4.49
C ASP A 139 7.07 -11.11 -4.32
N GLY A 140 7.42 -11.70 -3.16
CA GLY A 140 8.78 -12.12 -2.83
C GLY A 140 9.70 -11.00 -2.33
N TRP A 141 9.20 -9.77 -2.22
CA TRP A 141 9.93 -8.63 -1.67
C TRP A 141 9.58 -8.41 -0.20
N GLU A 142 10.58 -8.08 0.62
CA GLU A 142 10.35 -7.62 1.98
C GLU A 142 9.81 -6.18 1.94
N ALA A 143 8.57 -5.99 2.43
CA ALA A 143 8.01 -4.68 2.68
C ALA A 143 8.42 -4.26 4.10
N PRO A 144 9.21 -3.18 4.29
CA PRO A 144 9.72 -2.82 5.60
C PRO A 144 8.61 -2.38 6.56
N ALA A 145 8.86 -2.50 7.85
CA ALA A 145 8.00 -1.91 8.87
C ALA A 145 7.98 -0.37 8.72
N LEU A 146 6.78 0.20 8.81
CA LEU A 146 6.56 1.66 8.83
C LEU A 146 6.32 2.17 10.27
N THR A 147 6.64 1.35 11.26
CA THR A 147 6.44 1.60 12.69
C THR A 147 7.79 1.70 13.39
N ALA A 148 7.77 1.86 14.72
CA ALA A 148 8.97 1.79 15.56
C ALA A 148 9.75 0.45 15.42
N LEU A 149 9.19 -0.55 14.75
CA LEU A 149 9.87 -1.81 14.41
C LEU A 149 10.69 -1.73 13.13
N SER A 150 10.77 -0.57 12.50
CA SER A 150 11.63 -0.35 11.33
C SER A 150 13.09 -0.65 11.69
N LYS A 151 13.76 -1.38 10.80
CA LYS A 151 15.20 -1.66 10.91
C LYS A 151 16.06 -0.51 10.37
N ALA A 152 15.43 0.55 9.85
CA ALA A 152 16.15 1.70 9.35
C ALA A 152 16.89 2.39 10.52
N PRO A 153 18.13 2.86 10.29
CA PRO A 153 18.93 3.49 11.34
C PRO A 153 18.34 4.83 11.82
N ILE A 154 17.49 5.42 11.01
CA ILE A 154 16.80 6.68 11.30
C ILE A 154 15.29 6.43 11.16
N PRO A 155 14.46 6.83 12.13
CA PRO A 155 13.01 6.73 12.00
C PRO A 155 12.48 7.58 10.84
N TRP A 156 11.38 7.16 10.26
CA TRP A 156 10.66 7.95 9.28
C TRP A 156 10.13 9.26 9.90
N SER A 157 10.46 10.39 9.33
CA SER A 157 9.81 11.68 9.60
C SER A 157 8.70 11.95 8.59
N GLU A 158 7.84 12.93 8.87
CA GLU A 158 6.81 13.39 7.93
C GLU A 158 7.41 13.84 6.59
N ASP A 159 8.49 14.62 6.63
CA ASP A 159 9.13 15.14 5.43
C ASP A 159 9.80 14.04 4.60
N GLU A 160 10.46 13.06 5.23
CA GLU A 160 11.05 11.91 4.55
C GLU A 160 9.96 11.02 3.91
N LEU A 161 8.86 10.76 4.64
CA LEU A 161 7.71 10.03 4.10
C LEU A 161 7.06 10.78 2.95
N TYR A 162 6.84 12.08 3.09
CA TYR A 162 6.30 12.91 2.01
C TYR A 162 7.19 12.85 0.78
N THR A 163 8.49 13.07 0.94
CA THR A 163 9.47 13.03 -0.15
C THR A 163 9.48 11.66 -0.81
N TYR A 164 9.53 10.59 -0.02
CA TYR A 164 9.53 9.22 -0.55
C TYR A 164 8.24 8.89 -1.31
N LEU A 165 7.08 9.19 -0.75
CA LEU A 165 5.79 8.91 -1.40
C LEU A 165 5.59 9.74 -2.68
N ARG A 166 6.23 10.92 -2.77
CA ARG A 166 6.12 11.81 -3.92
C ARG A 166 7.13 11.49 -5.02
N THR A 167 8.36 11.09 -4.66
CA THR A 167 9.49 10.97 -5.57
C THR A 167 10.02 9.54 -5.73
N GLY A 168 9.67 8.64 -4.80
CA GLY A 168 10.23 7.30 -4.71
C GLY A 168 11.62 7.25 -4.10
N PHE A 169 12.12 8.35 -3.56
CA PHE A 169 13.45 8.43 -2.98
C PHE A 169 13.41 9.04 -1.59
N SER A 170 14.17 8.47 -0.68
CA SER A 170 14.48 9.06 0.62
C SER A 170 15.97 8.92 0.88
N ARG A 171 16.57 9.99 1.38
CA ARG A 171 18.01 10.05 1.69
C ARG A 171 18.47 8.95 2.64
N PHE A 172 17.63 8.59 3.61
CA PHE A 172 17.96 7.64 4.65
C PHE A 172 17.29 6.27 4.53
N HIS A 173 16.30 6.15 3.64
CA HIS A 173 15.49 4.94 3.52
C HIS A 173 15.57 4.31 2.12
N GLY A 174 16.35 4.91 1.23
CA GLY A 174 16.61 4.36 -0.10
C GLY A 174 15.55 4.71 -1.15
N THR A 175 15.47 3.88 -2.18
CA THR A 175 14.64 4.11 -3.37
C THR A 175 13.51 3.08 -3.43
N ALA A 176 12.34 3.51 -3.89
CA ALA A 176 11.22 2.62 -4.17
C ALA A 176 11.60 1.63 -5.28
N ALA A 177 11.55 0.34 -4.96
CA ALA A 177 11.89 -0.74 -5.88
C ALA A 177 10.83 -1.84 -5.85
N GLY A 178 10.89 -2.78 -6.81
CA GLY A 178 9.95 -3.87 -6.90
C GLY A 178 8.49 -3.39 -6.89
N PRO A 179 7.59 -4.03 -6.12
CA PRO A 179 6.18 -3.67 -6.06
C PRO A 179 5.89 -2.25 -5.58
N MET A 180 6.82 -1.60 -4.86
CA MET A 180 6.60 -0.23 -4.37
C MET A 180 6.81 0.83 -5.46
N ALA A 181 7.61 0.55 -6.49
CA ALA A 181 7.87 1.51 -7.57
C ALA A 181 6.59 1.97 -8.31
N PRO A 182 5.71 1.06 -8.82
CA PRO A 182 4.45 1.48 -9.42
C PRO A 182 3.52 2.19 -8.43
N VAL A 183 3.53 1.85 -7.15
CA VAL A 183 2.73 2.56 -6.14
C VAL A 183 3.12 4.03 -6.08
N VAL A 184 4.41 4.35 -6.02
CA VAL A 184 4.89 5.73 -6.01
C VAL A 184 4.54 6.45 -7.31
N GLN A 185 4.65 5.79 -8.45
CA GLN A 185 4.25 6.39 -9.74
C GLN A 185 2.79 6.83 -9.74
N GLU A 186 1.89 6.00 -9.21
CA GLU A 186 0.46 6.34 -9.10
C GLU A 186 0.21 7.42 -8.05
N LEU A 187 0.91 7.39 -6.92
CA LEU A 187 0.81 8.43 -5.88
C LEU A 187 1.25 9.82 -6.40
N ALA A 188 2.12 9.90 -7.41
CA ALA A 188 2.53 11.15 -8.02
C ALA A 188 1.36 11.93 -8.66
N HIS A 189 0.25 11.27 -8.99
CA HIS A 189 -0.96 11.88 -9.53
C HIS A 189 -1.92 12.42 -8.47
N LEU A 190 -1.71 12.10 -7.19
CA LEU A 190 -2.57 12.59 -6.12
C LEU A 190 -2.27 14.04 -5.74
N PRO A 191 -3.26 14.78 -5.20
CA PRO A 191 -3.04 16.11 -4.65
C PRO A 191 -1.96 16.11 -3.57
N ASP A 192 -1.18 17.17 -3.52
CA ASP A 192 -0.11 17.34 -2.53
C ASP A 192 -0.58 17.21 -1.08
N ALA A 193 -1.76 17.77 -0.79
CA ALA A 193 -2.38 17.68 0.52
C ALA A 193 -2.68 16.22 0.95
N ASP A 194 -3.03 15.34 0.02
CA ASP A 194 -3.30 13.93 0.29
C ASP A 194 -2.00 13.17 0.61
N ILE A 195 -0.92 13.42 -0.13
CA ILE A 195 0.39 12.82 0.16
C ILE A 195 0.92 13.29 1.52
N ARG A 196 0.76 14.58 1.85
CA ARG A 196 1.11 15.09 3.19
C ARG A 196 0.26 14.44 4.29
N ALA A 197 -1.03 14.29 4.07
CA ALA A 197 -1.90 13.59 5.01
C ALA A 197 -1.45 12.15 5.26
N MET A 198 -1.11 11.41 4.19
CA MET A 198 -0.56 10.06 4.31
C MET A 198 0.76 10.04 5.10
N ALA A 199 1.66 10.99 4.84
CA ALA A 199 2.92 11.12 5.56
C ALA A 199 2.71 11.40 7.05
N ILE A 200 1.81 12.33 7.41
CA ILE A 200 1.43 12.63 8.80
C ILE A 200 0.90 11.38 9.52
N TYR A 201 0.00 10.63 8.85
CA TYR A 201 -0.56 9.42 9.44
C TYR A 201 0.52 8.35 9.64
N LEU A 202 1.33 8.08 8.64
CA LEU A 202 2.39 7.06 8.71
C LEU A 202 3.47 7.43 9.73
N ALA A 203 3.87 8.70 9.81
CA ALA A 203 4.85 9.17 10.78
C ALA A 203 4.38 8.97 12.24
N SER A 204 3.07 8.95 12.48
CA SER A 204 2.53 8.70 13.83
C SER A 204 2.81 7.29 14.36
N PHE A 205 3.22 6.36 13.53
CA PHE A 205 3.68 5.01 13.93
C PHE A 205 5.19 4.91 14.11
N ALA A 206 5.95 5.88 13.59
CA ALA A 206 7.39 5.88 13.76
C ALA A 206 7.76 6.02 15.25
N GLY A 207 8.80 5.32 15.65
CA GLY A 207 9.37 5.49 16.98
C GLY A 207 10.04 6.85 17.14
N PRO A 208 10.33 7.27 18.37
CA PRO A 208 11.13 8.46 18.62
C PRO A 208 12.51 8.29 17.99
N ALA A 209 13.06 9.38 17.45
CA ALA A 209 14.45 9.39 17.04
C ALA A 209 15.36 9.10 18.24
N SER A 210 16.39 8.28 18.05
CA SER A 210 17.42 8.09 19.07
C SER A 210 18.17 9.39 19.31
N ALA A 211 18.74 9.55 20.49
CA ALA A 211 19.51 10.74 20.85
C ALA A 211 20.71 10.99 19.92
N ASP A 212 21.20 9.94 19.27
CA ASP A 212 22.32 9.96 18.33
C ASP A 212 21.89 9.93 16.86
N ALA A 213 20.59 10.03 16.54
CA ALA A 213 20.07 9.95 15.17
C ALA A 213 20.80 10.91 14.21
N SER A 214 21.07 12.15 14.65
CA SER A 214 21.82 13.12 13.85
C SER A 214 23.25 12.70 13.56
N ALA A 215 23.93 12.07 14.54
CA ALA A 215 25.29 11.55 14.36
C ALA A 215 25.30 10.33 13.45
N VAL A 216 24.29 9.46 13.57
CA VAL A 216 24.08 8.33 12.67
C VAL A 216 23.82 8.82 11.23
N ALA A 217 22.97 9.83 11.06
CA ALA A 217 22.71 10.46 9.76
C ALA A 217 24.01 10.97 9.12
N ALA A 218 24.78 11.79 9.85
CA ALA A 218 26.05 12.35 9.38
C ALA A 218 27.06 11.23 9.01
N THR A 219 27.09 10.16 9.79
CA THR A 219 27.96 9.02 9.50
C THR A 219 27.57 8.28 8.21
N LEU A 220 26.26 8.08 7.99
CA LEU A 220 25.74 7.44 6.77
C LEU A 220 26.02 8.31 5.55
N GLU A 221 25.83 9.62 5.65
CA GLU A 221 26.12 10.58 4.58
C GLU A 221 27.62 10.57 4.23
N ALA A 222 28.49 10.71 5.20
CA ALA A 222 29.93 10.66 4.99
C ALA A 222 30.38 9.32 4.35
N LYS A 223 29.77 8.20 4.77
CA LYS A 223 30.05 6.90 4.20
C LYS A 223 29.57 6.80 2.75
N ALA A 224 28.36 7.31 2.45
CA ALA A 224 27.81 7.35 1.10
C ALA A 224 28.72 8.20 0.19
N GLU A 225 29.11 9.39 0.64
CA GLU A 225 30.01 10.29 -0.11
C GLU A 225 31.38 9.65 -0.35
N ALA A 226 31.96 9.03 0.67
CA ALA A 226 33.23 8.31 0.53
C ALA A 226 33.15 7.08 -0.39
N SER A 227 31.95 6.54 -0.61
CA SER A 227 31.73 5.42 -1.56
C SER A 227 31.60 5.88 -3.02
N LEU A 228 31.37 7.16 -3.25
CA LEU A 228 31.35 7.75 -4.58
C LEU A 228 32.78 7.75 -5.14
N ARG A 229 33.12 6.71 -5.87
CA ARG A 229 34.44 6.63 -6.54
C ARG A 229 34.33 7.36 -7.89
N PRO A 230 35.41 8.07 -8.31
CA PRO A 230 35.47 8.57 -9.68
C PRO A 230 35.29 7.41 -10.66
N MET A 231 34.34 7.52 -11.56
CA MET A 231 34.00 6.47 -12.53
C MET A 231 34.93 6.50 -13.73
N ASP A 232 36.26 6.56 -13.51
CA ASP A 232 37.28 6.71 -14.56
C ASP A 232 37.45 5.43 -15.40
N SER A 233 36.93 4.31 -14.97
CA SER A 233 36.97 3.06 -15.74
C SER A 233 35.91 3.04 -16.85
N VAL A 234 36.14 2.21 -17.89
CA VAL A 234 35.12 1.97 -18.94
C VAL A 234 33.81 1.47 -18.34
N GLY A 235 33.89 0.55 -17.37
CA GLY A 235 32.70 0.05 -16.66
C GLY A 235 31.98 1.14 -15.86
N GLY A 236 32.72 2.04 -15.23
CA GLY A 236 32.16 3.18 -14.53
C GLY A 236 31.35 4.11 -15.45
N ARG A 237 31.93 4.51 -16.59
CA ARG A 237 31.24 5.34 -17.58
C ARG A 237 30.00 4.67 -18.18
N LEU A 238 30.06 3.36 -18.40
CA LEU A 238 28.89 2.59 -18.85
C LEU A 238 27.79 2.57 -17.79
N PHE A 239 28.17 2.40 -16.52
CA PHE A 239 27.20 2.44 -15.41
C PHE A 239 26.55 3.82 -15.27
N GLU A 240 27.33 4.90 -15.29
CA GLU A 240 26.80 6.28 -15.27
C GLU A 240 25.85 6.55 -16.43
N GLY A 241 26.19 6.14 -17.65
CA GLY A 241 25.39 6.40 -18.84
C GLY A 241 24.12 5.54 -18.96
N ALA A 242 24.08 4.37 -18.30
CA ALA A 242 23.00 3.39 -18.50
C ALA A 242 22.19 3.05 -17.23
N CYS A 243 22.74 3.28 -16.04
CA CYS A 243 22.17 2.78 -14.78
C CYS A 243 22.02 3.83 -13.68
N SER A 244 22.57 5.03 -13.84
CA SER A 244 22.54 6.10 -12.83
C SER A 244 21.46 7.16 -13.06
N ALA A 245 20.60 6.97 -14.07
CA ALA A 245 19.51 7.87 -14.42
C ALA A 245 18.23 7.60 -13.60
#